data_9177672860ca178474ca8c1c75ead485
#
_entry.id   9177672860ca178474ca8c1c75ead485
#
_cell.length_a   1.000
_cell.length_b   1.000
_cell.length_c   1.000
_cell.angle_alpha   90.00
_cell.angle_beta   90.00
_cell.angle_gamma   90.00
#
_symmetry.space_group_name_H-M   'P 1'
#
loop_
_entity.id
_entity.type
_entity.pdbx_description
1 polymer ?
#
loop_
_entity_poly.entity_id
_entity_poly.type
_entity_poly.pdbx_seq_one_letter_code
_entity_poly.pdbx_strand_id
1 'polypeptide(L)'
;MSLSLVQSRALLGLEAAAVTVEVHLANGLPSFTLVGLADVEVKEARERVRSAIQNSALEFPHNKRITVNLAPADLPKDSGRFDLPIALGILAASGQIDGSRLAGHEFAGELSLSGELRPVRGALAMSLALHAERVVTRLVLPPGSAEEAALVPDAQVYRASHLLDVVRHFLPGAADGVPPEPAPGWSRVSAQPQSSLAPYPDMSDVKGQMGARRALEIAAAGGHSLLIMCPYKPI
;
A
#
# COMPACT_ATOMS: atom_id res chain seq x y z
N MET A 1 -17.50 4.80 22.06
CA MET A 1 -18.03 4.44 20.70
C MET A 1 -16.93 3.73 19.97
N SER A 2 -17.24 2.59 19.41
CA SER A 2 -16.27 1.69 18.81
C SER A 2 -16.30 1.80 17.27
N LEU A 3 -16.20 3.01 16.75
CA LEU A 3 -16.05 3.29 15.32
C LEU A 3 -14.66 3.89 15.09
N SER A 4 -13.95 3.38 14.11
CA SER A 4 -12.69 3.93 13.63
C SER A 4 -12.72 4.13 12.13
N LEU A 5 -11.93 5.09 11.64
CA LEU A 5 -11.78 5.43 10.23
C LEU A 5 -10.30 5.35 9.86
N VAL A 6 -9.99 4.61 8.81
CA VAL A 6 -8.63 4.47 8.29
C VAL A 6 -8.63 4.76 6.80
N GLN A 7 -7.69 5.57 6.33
CA GLN A 7 -7.63 5.95 4.92
C GLN A 7 -6.76 4.98 4.11
N SER A 8 -7.19 4.68 2.91
CA SER A 8 -6.51 3.83 1.93
C SER A 8 -6.86 4.24 0.51
N ARG A 9 -6.39 3.50 -0.50
CA ARG A 9 -6.77 3.73 -1.91
C ARG A 9 -7.04 2.45 -2.65
N ALA A 10 -8.01 2.48 -3.56
CA ALA A 10 -8.29 1.43 -4.55
C ALA A 10 -7.69 1.81 -5.89
N LEU A 11 -7.23 0.83 -6.67
CA LEU A 11 -6.76 1.06 -8.03
C LEU A 11 -7.92 1.01 -9.03
N LEU A 12 -7.93 2.00 -9.94
CA LEU A 12 -8.82 2.06 -11.10
C LEU A 12 -7.95 2.25 -12.35
N GLY A 13 -7.45 1.15 -12.91
CA GLY A 13 -6.46 1.23 -13.99
C GLY A 13 -5.14 1.84 -13.49
N LEU A 14 -4.80 3.03 -13.96
CA LEU A 14 -3.60 3.78 -13.55
C LEU A 14 -3.86 4.82 -12.45
N GLU A 15 -5.11 4.99 -12.05
CA GLU A 15 -5.51 5.93 -11.01
C GLU A 15 -5.69 5.22 -9.67
N ALA A 16 -5.57 5.97 -8.57
CA ALA A 16 -5.80 5.47 -7.23
C ALA A 16 -6.83 6.34 -6.50
N ALA A 17 -8.05 5.82 -6.40
CA ALA A 17 -9.16 6.52 -5.75
C ALA A 17 -9.14 6.33 -4.23
N ALA A 18 -9.45 7.38 -3.48
CA ALA A 18 -9.51 7.34 -2.03
C ALA A 18 -10.59 6.35 -1.53
N VAL A 19 -10.24 5.57 -0.52
CA VAL A 19 -11.13 4.62 0.16
C VAL A 19 -11.03 4.84 1.66
N THR A 20 -12.16 5.03 2.31
CA THR A 20 -12.24 5.04 3.77
C THR A 20 -12.64 3.65 4.27
N VAL A 21 -11.79 3.08 5.09
CA VAL A 21 -12.06 1.82 5.80
C VAL A 21 -12.69 2.17 7.14
N GLU A 22 -13.98 1.92 7.28
CA GLU A 22 -14.74 2.18 8.49
C GLU A 22 -14.89 0.87 9.26
N VAL A 23 -14.45 0.83 10.51
CA VAL A 23 -14.58 -0.36 11.36
C VAL A 23 -15.43 -0.05 12.58
N HIS A 24 -16.53 -0.78 12.71
CA HIS A 24 -17.44 -0.68 13.84
C HIS A 24 -17.46 -1.97 14.66
N LEU A 25 -17.24 -1.82 15.97
CA LEU A 25 -17.37 -2.91 16.93
C LEU A 25 -18.67 -2.73 17.75
N ALA A 26 -19.53 -3.72 17.74
CA ALA A 26 -20.78 -3.74 18.50
C ALA A 26 -20.87 -4.94 19.41
N ASN A 27 -21.67 -4.83 20.48
CA ASN A 27 -22.06 -5.97 21.29
C ASN A 27 -23.07 -6.84 20.53
N GLY A 28 -23.06 -8.13 20.75
CA GLY A 28 -23.97 -9.08 20.13
C GLY A 28 -23.30 -10.38 19.79
N LEU A 29 -23.95 -11.20 18.96
CA LEU A 29 -23.35 -12.45 18.48
C LEU A 29 -22.09 -12.15 17.68
N PRO A 30 -20.98 -12.80 17.99
CA PRO A 30 -19.72 -12.61 17.28
C PRO A 30 -19.88 -12.85 15.78
N SER A 31 -19.46 -11.88 14.99
CA SER A 31 -19.48 -11.97 13.53
C SER A 31 -18.46 -11.02 12.94
N PHE A 32 -17.99 -11.34 11.74
CA PHE A 32 -17.15 -10.45 10.92
C PHE A 32 -17.82 -10.26 9.56
N THR A 33 -18.26 -9.05 9.29
CA THR A 33 -18.95 -8.69 8.05
C THR A 33 -18.15 -7.62 7.32
N LEU A 34 -17.90 -7.85 6.03
CA LEU A 34 -17.24 -6.91 5.14
C LEU A 34 -18.22 -6.46 4.07
N VAL A 35 -18.36 -5.15 3.88
CA VAL A 35 -19.25 -4.51 2.90
C VAL A 35 -18.49 -3.47 2.07
N GLY A 36 -19.05 -3.04 0.94
CA GLY A 36 -18.47 -2.01 0.08
C GLY A 36 -17.81 -2.57 -1.20
N LEU A 37 -18.57 -3.37 -1.99
CA LEU A 37 -18.15 -3.93 -3.30
C LEU A 37 -16.76 -4.61 -3.26
N ALA A 38 -16.50 -5.36 -2.19
CA ALA A 38 -15.28 -6.12 -2.02
C ALA A 38 -15.31 -7.40 -2.86
N ASP A 39 -14.22 -7.71 -3.55
CA ASP A 39 -14.05 -8.97 -4.27
C ASP A 39 -13.78 -10.17 -3.33
N VAL A 40 -13.46 -11.33 -3.91
CA VAL A 40 -13.18 -12.56 -3.13
C VAL A 40 -11.91 -12.39 -2.30
N GLU A 41 -10.84 -11.81 -2.86
CA GLU A 41 -9.55 -11.62 -2.18
C GLU A 41 -9.68 -10.73 -0.95
N VAL A 42 -10.49 -9.66 -1.05
CA VAL A 42 -10.76 -8.78 0.09
C VAL A 42 -11.65 -9.48 1.13
N LYS A 43 -12.58 -10.36 0.71
CA LYS A 43 -13.37 -11.15 1.66
C LYS A 43 -12.53 -12.17 2.43
N GLU A 44 -11.45 -12.68 1.83
CA GLU A 44 -10.47 -13.54 2.49
C GLU A 44 -9.61 -12.80 3.52
N ALA A 45 -9.52 -11.47 3.45
CA ALA A 45 -8.80 -10.62 4.39
C ALA A 45 -9.18 -10.93 5.86
N ARG A 46 -10.42 -11.37 6.12
CA ARG A 46 -10.88 -11.70 7.47
C ARG A 46 -9.94 -12.67 8.19
N GLU A 47 -9.57 -13.76 7.53
CA GLU A 47 -8.74 -14.79 8.16
C GLU A 47 -7.28 -14.33 8.27
N ARG A 48 -6.76 -13.60 7.25
CA ARG A 48 -5.41 -13.04 7.31
C ARG A 48 -5.28 -12.01 8.43
N VAL A 49 -6.20 -11.05 8.50
CA VAL A 49 -6.22 -9.99 9.53
C VAL A 49 -6.34 -10.59 10.93
N ARG A 50 -7.28 -11.53 11.13
CA ARG A 50 -7.46 -12.20 12.41
C ARG A 50 -6.18 -12.90 12.87
N SER A 51 -5.61 -13.72 12.00
CA SER A 51 -4.38 -14.48 12.31
C SER A 51 -3.20 -13.53 12.55
N ALA A 52 -3.03 -12.49 11.73
CA ALA A 52 -1.96 -11.52 11.89
C ALA A 52 -2.04 -10.78 13.23
N ILE A 53 -3.22 -10.34 13.66
CA ILE A 53 -3.42 -9.69 14.95
C ILE A 53 -3.05 -10.66 16.09
N GLN A 54 -3.56 -11.88 16.06
CA GLN A 54 -3.31 -12.87 17.12
C GLN A 54 -1.84 -13.29 17.18
N ASN A 55 -1.21 -13.58 16.04
CA ASN A 55 0.19 -13.99 15.97
C ASN A 55 1.16 -12.82 16.27
N SER A 56 0.67 -11.59 16.23
CA SER A 56 1.40 -10.39 16.70
C SER A 56 1.24 -10.13 18.20
N ALA A 57 0.68 -11.07 18.97
CA ALA A 57 0.37 -10.92 20.39
C ALA A 57 -0.54 -9.73 20.73
N LEU A 58 -1.41 -9.34 19.77
CA LEU A 58 -2.45 -8.32 19.93
C LEU A 58 -3.80 -8.98 20.16
N GLU A 59 -4.72 -8.27 20.82
CA GLU A 59 -6.04 -8.80 21.12
C GLU A 59 -6.99 -8.67 19.94
N PHE A 60 -7.52 -9.80 19.44
CA PHE A 60 -8.62 -9.79 18.47
C PHE A 60 -9.97 -9.81 19.21
N PRO A 61 -10.92 -8.93 18.91
CA PRO A 61 -12.19 -8.82 19.65
C PRO A 61 -13.16 -9.96 19.32
N HIS A 62 -12.89 -11.16 19.87
CA HIS A 62 -13.66 -12.39 19.58
C HIS A 62 -15.13 -12.33 19.99
N ASN A 63 -15.48 -11.50 20.98
CA ASN A 63 -16.81 -11.41 21.57
C ASN A 63 -17.62 -10.25 21.01
N LYS A 64 -17.18 -9.66 19.90
CA LYS A 64 -17.86 -8.50 19.26
C LYS A 64 -18.36 -8.85 17.87
N ARG A 65 -19.38 -8.09 17.45
CA ARG A 65 -19.75 -8.00 16.05
C ARG A 65 -18.85 -6.98 15.39
N ILE A 66 -18.07 -7.41 14.42
CA ILE A 66 -17.17 -6.57 13.64
C ILE A 66 -17.82 -6.30 12.29
N THR A 67 -18.05 -5.04 11.97
CA THR A 67 -18.50 -4.60 10.64
C THR A 67 -17.42 -3.71 10.03
N VAL A 68 -16.92 -4.10 8.87
CA VAL A 68 -15.96 -3.32 8.09
C VAL A 68 -16.66 -2.85 6.82
N ASN A 69 -16.68 -1.54 6.60
CA ASN A 69 -17.21 -0.94 5.38
C ASN A 69 -16.08 -0.26 4.60
N LEU A 70 -15.95 -0.60 3.32
CA LEU A 70 -14.99 0.02 2.40
C LEU A 70 -15.73 1.06 1.55
N ALA A 71 -15.71 2.31 1.98
CA ALA A 71 -16.42 3.41 1.33
C ALA A 71 -15.52 4.15 0.31
N PRO A 72 -16.05 4.59 -0.84
CA PRO A 72 -17.43 4.47 -1.30
C PRO A 72 -17.75 3.08 -1.86
N ALA A 73 -19.02 2.69 -1.85
CA ALA A 73 -19.46 1.34 -2.23
C ALA A 73 -19.46 1.07 -3.74
N ASP A 74 -19.43 2.09 -4.56
CA ASP A 74 -19.46 2.03 -6.04
C ASP A 74 -18.09 1.74 -6.68
N LEU A 75 -17.01 1.85 -5.91
CA LEU A 75 -15.67 1.54 -6.39
C LEU A 75 -15.36 0.05 -6.19
N PRO A 76 -14.86 -0.67 -7.22
CA PRO A 76 -14.33 -2.02 -7.05
C PRO A 76 -13.10 -2.00 -6.13
N LYS A 77 -13.04 -2.94 -5.20
CA LYS A 77 -11.91 -3.13 -4.30
C LYS A 77 -11.37 -4.53 -4.49
N ASP A 78 -10.18 -4.59 -5.01
CA ASP A 78 -9.44 -5.81 -5.28
C ASP A 78 -8.18 -5.91 -4.42
N SER A 79 -7.61 -7.10 -4.36
CA SER A 79 -6.34 -7.42 -3.69
C SER A 79 -6.31 -7.31 -2.16
N GLY A 80 -5.27 -7.88 -1.56
CA GLY A 80 -5.02 -7.86 -0.11
C GLY A 80 -4.59 -6.50 0.47
N ARG A 81 -4.52 -5.44 -0.34
CA ARG A 81 -4.05 -4.11 0.11
C ARG A 81 -4.79 -3.54 1.30
N PHE A 82 -6.03 -3.97 1.51
CA PHE A 82 -6.87 -3.50 2.60
C PHE A 82 -6.64 -4.25 3.93
N ASP A 83 -5.81 -5.30 3.96
CA ASP A 83 -5.57 -6.07 5.19
C ASP A 83 -5.00 -5.18 6.30
N LEU A 84 -3.96 -4.39 6.00
CA LEU A 84 -3.37 -3.47 6.98
C LEU A 84 -4.36 -2.42 7.48
N PRO A 85 -5.06 -1.64 6.65
CA PRO A 85 -6.03 -0.66 7.15
C PRO A 85 -7.20 -1.29 7.89
N ILE A 86 -7.65 -2.50 7.53
CA ILE A 86 -8.69 -3.23 8.29
C ILE A 86 -8.15 -3.61 9.68
N ALA A 87 -6.92 -4.15 9.77
CA ALA A 87 -6.31 -4.52 11.04
C ALA A 87 -6.17 -3.30 11.97
N LEU A 88 -5.66 -2.18 11.44
CA LEU A 88 -5.54 -0.92 12.19
C LEU A 88 -6.90 -0.38 12.65
N GLY A 89 -7.92 -0.47 11.80
CA GLY A 89 -9.28 -0.10 12.14
C GLY A 89 -9.85 -0.94 13.30
N ILE A 90 -9.62 -2.25 13.32
CA ILE A 90 -10.04 -3.13 14.42
C ILE A 90 -9.30 -2.76 15.71
N LEU A 91 -7.99 -2.56 15.65
CA LEU A 91 -7.16 -2.20 16.81
C LEU A 91 -7.53 -0.82 17.37
N ALA A 92 -7.81 0.16 16.51
CA ALA A 92 -8.28 1.48 16.92
C ALA A 92 -9.68 1.42 17.55
N ALA A 93 -10.63 0.71 16.92
CA ALA A 93 -11.98 0.55 17.45
C ALA A 93 -12.02 -0.23 18.77
N SER A 94 -11.05 -1.10 19.04
CA SER A 94 -10.88 -1.79 20.32
C SER A 94 -10.05 -1.01 21.36
N GLY A 95 -9.49 0.14 20.98
CA GLY A 95 -8.72 1.00 21.89
C GLY A 95 -7.28 0.55 22.14
N GLN A 96 -6.76 -0.38 21.35
CA GLN A 96 -5.37 -0.84 21.47
C GLN A 96 -4.38 0.14 20.84
N ILE A 97 -4.83 0.93 19.87
CA ILE A 97 -4.07 2.06 19.31
C ILE A 97 -4.93 3.33 19.35
N ASP A 98 -4.27 4.48 19.29
CA ASP A 98 -4.95 5.77 19.24
C ASP A 98 -5.43 6.07 17.81
N GLY A 99 -6.74 5.87 17.58
CA GLY A 99 -7.37 6.10 16.29
C GLY A 99 -7.32 7.55 15.81
N SER A 100 -7.19 8.53 16.71
CA SER A 100 -7.10 9.95 16.33
C SER A 100 -5.77 10.27 15.61
N ARG A 101 -4.72 9.54 15.91
CA ARG A 101 -3.38 9.69 15.32
C ARG A 101 -3.27 9.05 13.92
N LEU A 102 -4.23 8.25 13.51
CA LEU A 102 -4.30 7.71 12.14
C LEU A 102 -4.65 8.82 11.11
N ALA A 103 -5.20 9.93 11.57
CA ALA A 103 -5.48 11.09 10.72
C ALA A 103 -4.19 11.60 10.04
N GLY A 104 -4.29 11.95 8.76
CA GLY A 104 -3.13 12.38 7.96
C GLY A 104 -2.21 11.24 7.50
N HIS A 105 -2.63 9.99 7.67
CA HIS A 105 -1.96 8.82 7.14
C HIS A 105 -2.90 8.04 6.21
N GLU A 106 -2.33 7.47 5.16
CA GLU A 106 -2.96 6.45 4.33
C GLU A 106 -2.15 5.16 4.39
N PHE A 107 -2.84 4.03 4.41
CA PHE A 107 -2.23 2.73 4.62
C PHE A 107 -2.61 1.77 3.50
N ALA A 108 -1.64 0.99 3.01
CA ALA A 108 -1.92 -0.17 2.18
C ALA A 108 -0.88 -1.26 2.44
N GLY A 109 -1.31 -2.52 2.48
CA GLY A 109 -0.43 -3.67 2.69
C GLY A 109 -1.22 -4.94 2.87
N GLU A 110 -0.79 -6.01 2.24
CA GLU A 110 -1.29 -7.35 2.48
C GLU A 110 -0.62 -7.93 3.73
N LEU A 111 -1.38 -8.58 4.59
CA LEU A 111 -0.85 -9.24 5.78
C LEU A 111 -0.63 -10.73 5.54
N SER A 112 0.55 -11.21 5.89
CA SER A 112 0.75 -12.64 6.12
C SER A 112 0.07 -13.07 7.43
N LEU A 113 -0.11 -14.36 7.64
CA LEU A 113 -0.68 -14.89 8.88
C LEU A 113 0.20 -14.59 10.10
N SER A 114 1.50 -14.36 9.91
CA SER A 114 2.45 -13.98 10.98
C SER A 114 2.43 -12.48 11.31
N GLY A 115 1.77 -11.64 10.50
CA GLY A 115 1.74 -10.19 10.65
C GLY A 115 2.77 -9.43 9.82
N GLU A 116 3.56 -10.11 8.99
CA GLU A 116 4.45 -9.47 8.02
C GLU A 116 3.66 -8.77 6.93
N LEU A 117 4.16 -7.63 6.48
CA LEU A 117 3.56 -6.86 5.41
C LEU A 117 4.17 -7.25 4.05
N ARG A 118 3.32 -7.64 3.13
CA ARG A 118 3.67 -8.00 1.75
C ARG A 118 3.40 -6.85 0.80
N PRO A 119 4.21 -6.71 -0.27
CA PRO A 119 4.06 -5.67 -1.28
C PRO A 119 2.67 -5.67 -1.92
N VAL A 120 2.20 -4.48 -2.25
CA VAL A 120 0.94 -4.26 -2.99
C VAL A 120 1.22 -3.59 -4.33
N ARG A 121 0.38 -3.86 -5.31
CA ARG A 121 0.50 -3.26 -6.64
C ARG A 121 0.08 -1.80 -6.63
N GLY A 122 0.68 -0.97 -7.50
CA GLY A 122 0.25 0.40 -7.76
C GLY A 122 0.57 1.40 -6.66
N ALA A 123 1.61 1.16 -5.90
CA ALA A 123 2.09 2.10 -4.89
C ALA A 123 2.49 3.45 -5.49
N LEU A 124 3.08 3.44 -6.70
CA LEU A 124 3.36 4.66 -7.46
C LEU A 124 2.07 5.44 -7.79
N ALA A 125 1.02 4.74 -8.23
CA ALA A 125 -0.27 5.38 -8.55
C ALA A 125 -0.90 6.03 -7.30
N MET A 126 -0.80 5.39 -6.13
CA MET A 126 -1.26 5.96 -4.86
C MET A 126 -0.50 7.25 -4.53
N SER A 127 0.82 7.25 -4.66
CA SER A 127 1.65 8.42 -4.41
C SER A 127 1.40 9.55 -5.41
N LEU A 128 1.23 9.23 -6.71
CA LEU A 128 0.88 10.20 -7.75
C LEU A 128 -0.49 10.85 -7.50
N ALA A 129 -1.48 10.08 -7.05
CA ALA A 129 -2.81 10.61 -6.73
C ALA A 129 -2.73 11.61 -5.57
N LEU A 130 -2.00 11.30 -4.49
CA LEU A 130 -1.77 12.23 -3.37
C LEU A 130 -1.05 13.50 -3.82
N HIS A 131 -0.05 13.36 -4.68
CA HIS A 131 0.67 14.51 -5.24
C HIS A 131 -0.25 15.41 -6.10
N ALA A 132 -1.11 14.81 -6.92
CA ALA A 132 -2.07 15.54 -7.78
C ALA A 132 -3.15 16.26 -6.95
N GLU A 133 -3.61 15.64 -5.86
CA GLU A 133 -4.58 16.22 -4.92
C GLU A 133 -3.96 17.33 -4.04
N ARG A 134 -2.64 17.49 -4.04
CA ARG A 134 -1.88 18.43 -3.20
C ARG A 134 -2.16 18.25 -1.70
N VAL A 135 -2.43 17.03 -1.28
CA VAL A 135 -2.67 16.68 0.11
C VAL A 135 -1.38 16.20 0.76
N VAL A 136 -1.01 16.82 1.88
CA VAL A 136 0.13 16.37 2.67
C VAL A 136 -0.32 15.20 3.52
N THR A 137 -0.14 13.99 2.98
CA THR A 137 -0.50 12.73 3.64
C THR A 137 0.72 11.84 3.73
N ARG A 138 0.86 11.14 4.86
CA ARG A 138 1.90 10.14 5.07
C ARG A 138 1.42 8.79 4.57
N LEU A 139 2.06 8.27 3.55
CA LEU A 139 1.73 6.99 2.94
C LEU A 139 2.55 5.87 3.59
N VAL A 140 1.90 4.93 4.24
CA VAL A 140 2.54 3.81 4.96
C VAL A 140 2.37 2.54 4.15
N LEU A 141 3.49 1.97 3.70
CA LEU A 141 3.54 0.86 2.76
C LEU A 141 4.55 -0.22 3.17
N PRO A 142 4.38 -1.45 2.65
CA PRO A 142 5.38 -2.50 2.76
C PRO A 142 6.68 -2.18 2.02
N PRO A 143 7.78 -2.88 2.36
CA PRO A 143 9.01 -2.87 1.56
C PRO A 143 8.74 -3.20 0.08
N GLY A 144 9.48 -2.61 -0.83
CA GLY A 144 9.24 -2.68 -2.27
C GLY A 144 8.18 -1.67 -2.75
N SER A 145 6.98 -1.67 -2.15
CA SER A 145 5.94 -0.69 -2.45
C SER A 145 6.29 0.72 -1.96
N ALA A 146 6.95 0.83 -0.80
CA ALA A 146 7.38 2.12 -0.27
C ALA A 146 8.46 2.77 -1.16
N GLU A 147 9.40 1.98 -1.66
CA GLU A 147 10.44 2.44 -2.58
C GLU A 147 9.85 2.89 -3.92
N GLU A 148 8.85 2.16 -4.44
CA GLU A 148 8.10 2.55 -5.64
C GLU A 148 7.35 3.87 -5.45
N ALA A 149 6.62 4.02 -4.35
CA ALA A 149 5.88 5.24 -4.05
C ALA A 149 6.78 6.46 -3.82
N ALA A 150 7.97 6.25 -3.26
CA ALA A 150 8.95 7.31 -3.00
C ALA A 150 9.60 7.89 -4.26
N LEU A 151 9.37 7.33 -5.45
CA LEU A 151 9.81 7.92 -6.72
C LEU A 151 9.08 9.24 -7.03
N VAL A 152 7.93 9.49 -6.42
CA VAL A 152 7.20 10.76 -6.59
C VAL A 152 7.88 11.85 -5.77
N PRO A 153 8.22 13.00 -6.37
CA PRO A 153 8.85 14.11 -5.64
C PRO A 153 8.01 14.56 -4.44
N ASP A 154 8.68 14.89 -3.35
CA ASP A 154 8.10 15.41 -2.10
C ASP A 154 7.11 14.46 -1.39
N ALA A 155 6.96 13.23 -1.87
CA ALA A 155 6.10 12.24 -1.22
C ALA A 155 6.59 11.91 0.20
N GLN A 156 5.64 11.88 1.14
CA GLN A 156 5.91 11.47 2.50
C GLN A 156 5.61 9.98 2.67
N VAL A 157 6.58 9.14 2.33
CA VAL A 157 6.43 7.69 2.34
C VAL A 157 7.17 7.09 3.54
N TYR A 158 6.47 6.19 4.24
CA TYR A 158 7.00 5.42 5.35
C TYR A 158 6.92 3.93 5.02
N ARG A 159 8.00 3.23 5.26
CA ARG A 159 8.09 1.78 5.11
C ARG A 159 7.82 1.11 6.45
N ALA A 160 6.97 0.09 6.45
CA ALA A 160 6.74 -0.80 7.57
C ALA A 160 6.81 -2.26 7.10
N SER A 161 7.52 -3.11 7.82
CA SER A 161 7.73 -4.51 7.44
C SER A 161 6.77 -5.47 8.15
N HIS A 162 6.19 -5.05 9.26
CA HIS A 162 5.33 -5.88 10.09
C HIS A 162 4.20 -5.03 10.71
N LEU A 163 3.06 -5.66 11.02
CA LEU A 163 1.93 -5.00 11.69
C LEU A 163 2.37 -4.31 12.99
N LEU A 164 3.26 -4.93 13.77
CA LEU A 164 3.78 -4.36 15.02
C LEU A 164 4.58 -3.08 14.82
N ASP A 165 5.28 -2.91 13.68
CA ASP A 165 6.01 -1.68 13.39
C ASP A 165 5.06 -0.50 13.29
N VAL A 166 3.90 -0.73 12.67
CA VAL A 166 2.84 0.27 12.54
C VAL A 166 2.15 0.50 13.88
N VAL A 167 1.74 -0.55 14.57
CA VAL A 167 1.04 -0.47 15.87
C VAL A 167 1.84 0.31 16.90
N ARG A 168 3.14 0.04 17.05
CA ARG A 168 4.03 0.75 18.00
C ARG A 168 4.03 2.26 17.77
N HIS A 169 3.90 2.70 16.53
CA HIS A 169 3.87 4.12 16.19
C HIS A 169 2.58 4.83 16.65
N PHE A 170 1.48 4.07 16.80
CA PHE A 170 0.16 4.59 17.16
C PHE A 170 -0.31 4.15 18.56
N LEU A 171 0.58 3.68 19.44
CA LEU A 171 0.22 3.33 20.81
C LEU A 171 -0.32 4.56 21.58
N PRO A 172 -1.30 4.37 22.48
CA PRO A 172 -1.79 5.42 23.35
C PRO A 172 -0.66 6.01 24.23
N GLY A 173 -0.64 7.32 24.39
CA GLY A 173 0.33 8.01 25.27
C GLY A 173 1.71 8.24 24.66
N ALA A 174 1.97 7.86 23.42
CA ALA A 174 3.16 8.33 22.72
C ALA A 174 3.02 9.84 22.47
N ALA A 175 3.96 10.64 23.03
CA ALA A 175 3.93 12.09 22.92
C ALA A 175 3.94 12.53 21.46
N ASP A 176 3.06 13.48 21.10
CA ASP A 176 3.07 14.09 19.78
C ASP A 176 4.44 14.70 19.50
N GLY A 177 5.08 14.26 18.43
CA GLY A 177 6.34 14.83 17.94
C GLY A 177 7.62 14.16 18.42
N VAL A 178 7.59 13.26 19.38
CA VAL A 178 8.73 12.37 19.64
C VAL A 178 8.48 11.06 18.88
N PRO A 179 9.18 10.79 17.77
CA PRO A 179 9.10 9.47 17.19
C PRO A 179 9.51 8.49 18.29
N PRO A 180 8.75 7.42 18.55
CA PRO A 180 9.30 6.31 19.32
C PRO A 180 10.65 5.98 18.69
N GLU A 181 11.62 5.58 19.51
CA GLU A 181 12.92 5.12 18.97
C GLU A 181 12.70 4.36 17.68
N PRO A 182 13.52 4.60 16.64
CA PRO A 182 13.26 4.03 15.32
C PRO A 182 13.03 2.53 15.48
N ALA A 183 11.76 2.13 15.43
CA ALA A 183 11.40 0.73 15.53
C ALA A 183 12.07 0.03 14.34
N PRO A 184 12.82 -1.04 14.56
CA PRO A 184 13.35 -1.81 13.46
C PRO A 184 12.18 -2.20 12.57
N GLY A 185 12.12 -1.70 11.35
CA GLY A 185 11.02 -1.94 10.42
C GLY A 185 10.20 -0.70 10.04
N TRP A 186 10.20 0.38 10.83
CA TRP A 186 9.58 1.66 10.48
C TRP A 186 10.64 2.68 10.06
N SER A 187 10.57 3.14 8.82
CA SER A 187 11.51 4.16 8.32
C SER A 187 10.87 5.05 7.26
N ARG A 188 11.25 6.33 7.23
CA ARG A 188 10.91 7.21 6.12
C ARG A 188 11.76 6.83 4.90
N VAL A 189 11.11 6.68 3.75
CA VAL A 189 11.77 6.41 2.48
C VAL A 189 11.78 7.70 1.68
N SER A 190 12.94 8.09 1.20
CA SER A 190 13.10 9.18 0.23
C SER A 190 13.58 8.59 -1.10
N ALA A 191 13.22 9.23 -2.21
CA ALA A 191 13.79 8.88 -3.50
C ALA A 191 15.32 8.88 -3.37
N GLN A 192 15.95 7.74 -3.56
CA GLN A 192 17.39 7.73 -3.72
C GLN A 192 17.69 8.44 -5.04
N PRO A 193 18.59 9.44 -5.06
CA PRO A 193 19.08 9.93 -6.32
C PRO A 193 19.61 8.72 -7.07
N GLN A 194 19.08 8.47 -8.26
CA GLN A 194 19.59 7.38 -9.09
C GLN A 194 21.08 7.58 -9.22
N SER A 195 21.86 6.75 -8.52
CA SER A 195 23.30 6.70 -8.70
C SER A 195 23.53 6.58 -10.18
N SER A 196 24.35 7.46 -10.74
CA SER A 196 24.69 7.63 -12.14
C SER A 196 24.33 6.41 -12.98
N LEU A 197 23.34 6.60 -13.85
CA LEU A 197 22.96 5.57 -14.82
C LEU A 197 24.25 5.00 -15.40
N ALA A 198 24.48 3.70 -15.23
CA ALA A 198 25.51 3.03 -15.99
C ALA A 198 25.37 3.48 -17.44
N PRO A 199 26.45 3.82 -18.14
CA PRO A 199 26.33 4.33 -19.49
C PRO A 199 25.46 3.39 -20.30
N TYR A 200 24.32 3.88 -20.76
CA TYR A 200 23.45 3.09 -21.61
C TYR A 200 24.24 2.68 -22.87
N PRO A 201 24.08 1.43 -23.35
CA PRO A 201 24.65 1.05 -24.63
C PRO A 201 24.20 2.05 -25.71
N ASP A 202 25.15 2.60 -26.45
CA ASP A 202 24.86 3.52 -27.52
C ASP A 202 24.39 2.77 -28.77
N MET A 203 23.47 3.35 -29.52
CA MET A 203 23.02 2.79 -30.80
C MET A 203 24.16 2.62 -31.81
N SER A 204 25.26 3.35 -31.66
CA SER A 204 26.50 3.19 -32.45
C SER A 204 27.19 1.84 -32.19
N ASP A 205 26.99 1.23 -31.04
CA ASP A 205 27.54 -0.08 -30.68
C ASP A 205 26.85 -1.22 -31.41
N VAL A 206 25.65 -1.00 -31.92
CA VAL A 206 24.89 -2.01 -32.67
C VAL A 206 25.45 -2.13 -34.08
N LYS A 207 26.13 -3.22 -34.35
CA LYS A 207 26.67 -3.52 -35.68
C LYS A 207 25.62 -4.16 -36.57
N GLY A 208 25.45 -3.62 -37.78
CA GLY A 208 24.39 -4.05 -38.69
C GLY A 208 23.01 -3.63 -38.25
N GLN A 209 22.01 -4.52 -38.37
CA GLN A 209 20.62 -4.29 -37.94
C GLN A 209 20.00 -2.98 -38.47
N MET A 210 20.31 -2.58 -39.70
CA MET A 210 19.93 -1.28 -40.26
C MET A 210 18.43 -1.02 -40.18
N GLY A 211 17.59 -2.04 -40.44
CA GLY A 211 16.15 -1.92 -40.35
C GLY A 211 15.65 -1.64 -38.91
N ALA A 212 16.17 -2.37 -37.92
CA ALA A 212 15.78 -2.19 -36.52
C ALA A 212 16.28 -0.83 -35.99
N ARG A 213 17.50 -0.40 -36.34
CA ARG A 213 18.02 0.92 -35.98
C ARG A 213 17.14 2.04 -36.54
N ARG A 214 16.77 1.96 -37.84
CA ARG A 214 15.90 2.97 -38.46
C ARG A 214 14.51 3.00 -37.84
N ALA A 215 13.95 1.85 -37.50
CA ALA A 215 12.68 1.76 -36.82
C ALA A 215 12.72 2.42 -35.43
N LEU A 216 13.81 2.20 -34.68
CA LEU A 216 14.02 2.86 -33.38
C LEU A 216 14.15 4.37 -33.48
N GLU A 217 14.90 4.87 -34.48
CA GLU A 217 15.04 6.31 -34.74
C GLU A 217 13.66 6.97 -35.02
N ILE A 218 12.85 6.33 -35.88
CA ILE A 218 11.52 6.83 -36.22
C ILE A 218 10.59 6.79 -34.99
N ALA A 219 10.60 5.70 -34.24
CA ALA A 219 9.79 5.55 -33.04
C ALA A 219 10.17 6.60 -31.97
N ALA A 220 11.46 6.80 -31.74
CA ALA A 220 11.95 7.80 -30.80
C ALA A 220 11.59 9.23 -31.23
N ALA A 221 11.75 9.56 -32.50
CA ALA A 221 11.40 10.88 -33.02
C ALA A 221 9.90 11.20 -32.97
N GLY A 222 9.06 10.16 -33.12
CA GLY A 222 7.61 10.30 -33.12
C GLY A 222 6.92 9.97 -31.78
N GLY A 223 7.66 9.62 -30.76
CA GLY A 223 7.07 9.18 -29.47
C GLY A 223 6.27 7.89 -29.58
N HIS A 224 6.61 6.99 -30.52
CA HIS A 224 5.87 5.77 -30.79
C HIS A 224 6.44 4.57 -30.03
N SER A 225 5.54 3.66 -29.64
CA SER A 225 5.95 2.34 -29.13
C SER A 225 6.45 1.45 -30.26
N LEU A 226 7.51 0.67 -30.02
CA LEU A 226 8.09 -0.26 -30.98
C LEU A 226 8.28 -1.62 -30.31
N LEU A 227 7.83 -2.69 -30.99
CA LEU A 227 8.09 -4.07 -30.59
C LEU A 227 9.09 -4.67 -31.61
N ILE A 228 10.26 -5.10 -31.12
CA ILE A 228 11.24 -5.84 -31.92
C ILE A 228 11.13 -7.32 -31.51
N MET A 229 10.78 -8.17 -32.47
CA MET A 229 10.75 -9.62 -32.26
C MET A 229 11.97 -10.25 -32.92
N CYS A 230 12.79 -10.94 -32.15
CA CYS A 230 13.89 -11.75 -32.66
C CYS A 230 13.39 -13.20 -32.80
N PRO A 231 13.40 -13.80 -34.02
CA PRO A 231 13.07 -15.20 -34.13
C PRO A 231 14.19 -16.01 -33.46
N TYR A 232 13.86 -16.63 -32.32
CA TYR A 232 14.77 -17.57 -31.67
C TYR A 232 14.99 -18.77 -32.59
N LYS A 233 16.19 -18.94 -33.09
CA LYS A 233 16.60 -20.15 -33.76
C LYS A 233 17.36 -21.00 -32.73
N PRO A 234 16.78 -22.08 -32.19
CA PRO A 234 17.53 -22.98 -31.34
C PRO A 234 18.69 -23.56 -32.15
N ILE A 235 19.89 -23.53 -31.57
CA ILE A 235 21.11 -24.19 -32.09
C ILE A 235 20.95 -25.66 -31.84
#